data_bcd6ed09ddbf85c75c62616b906e2e6b
#
_entry.id   bcd6ed09ddbf85c75c62616b906e2e6b
#
_cell.length_a   1.000
_cell.length_b   1.000
_cell.length_c   1.000
_cell.angle_alpha   90.00
_cell.angle_beta   90.00
_cell.angle_gamma   90.00
#
_symmetry.space_group_name_H-M   'P 1'
#
loop_
_entity.id
_entity.type
_entity.pdbx_description
1 polymer ?
#
loop_
_entity_poly.entity_id
_entity_poly.type
_entity_poly.pdbx_seq_one_letter_code
_entity_poly.pdbx_strand_id
1 'polypeptide(L)'
;MNNPRVRQAVWPLRATVGQCLGVFTALLLTLAGFLASPAPAHAQTQIARTVHNLTPTGPGTVKATQPTGLCVFCHTPHNANPTRALWNREFSGVTYQLYGSSTLKALLNQPTGASRLCLSCHDGILALGNLRVPPPGGQLTLGPLTRDHRASLWAM
;
A
#
# COMPACT_ATOMS: atom_id res chain seq x y z
N MET A 1 -65.71 -29.14 -51.06
CA MET A 1 -64.33 -29.62 -50.99
C MET A 1 -63.43 -28.39 -50.81
N ASN A 2 -63.11 -28.01 -49.56
CA ASN A 2 -62.36 -26.80 -49.24
C ASN A 2 -60.89 -27.18 -49.00
N ASN A 3 -59.97 -26.65 -49.76
CA ASN A 3 -58.58 -26.82 -49.69
C ASN A 3 -57.99 -25.76 -48.74
N PRO A 4 -57.41 -26.13 -47.51
CA PRO A 4 -56.78 -25.16 -46.65
C PRO A 4 -55.44 -24.73 -47.21
N ARG A 5 -55.30 -23.47 -47.50
CA ARG A 5 -54.04 -22.82 -47.94
C ARG A 5 -53.00 -22.98 -46.81
N VAL A 6 -51.94 -23.72 -47.09
CA VAL A 6 -50.73 -23.75 -46.29
C VAL A 6 -50.11 -22.34 -46.32
N ARG A 7 -50.23 -21.62 -45.18
CA ARG A 7 -49.48 -20.39 -44.96
C ARG A 7 -48.05 -20.76 -44.66
N GLN A 8 -47.19 -20.61 -45.66
CA GLN A 8 -45.75 -20.69 -45.43
C GLN A 8 -45.36 -19.49 -44.56
N ALA A 9 -44.91 -19.77 -43.32
CA ALA A 9 -44.33 -18.78 -42.44
C ALA A 9 -42.95 -18.42 -42.99
N VAL A 10 -42.86 -17.27 -43.68
CA VAL A 10 -41.58 -16.67 -44.07
C VAL A 10 -41.00 -16.04 -42.78
N TRP A 11 -40.09 -16.75 -42.15
CA TRP A 11 -39.33 -16.19 -41.06
C TRP A 11 -38.43 -15.08 -41.59
N PRO A 12 -38.45 -13.87 -41.03
CA PRO A 12 -37.64 -12.77 -41.54
C PRO A 12 -36.17 -13.01 -41.23
N LEU A 13 -35.39 -13.48 -42.19
CA LEU A 13 -33.93 -13.61 -42.14
C LEU A 13 -33.22 -12.30 -41.76
N ARG A 14 -33.90 -11.15 -41.82
CA ARG A 14 -33.34 -9.85 -41.44
C ARG A 14 -33.13 -9.68 -39.90
N ALA A 15 -33.84 -10.42 -39.07
CA ALA A 15 -33.70 -10.33 -37.61
C ALA A 15 -32.42 -10.99 -37.11
N THR A 16 -31.90 -11.98 -37.83
CA THR A 16 -30.73 -12.77 -37.38
C THR A 16 -29.40 -12.04 -37.58
N VAL A 17 -29.26 -11.23 -38.63
CA VAL A 17 -28.00 -10.49 -38.91
C VAL A 17 -27.78 -9.39 -37.86
N GLY A 18 -28.84 -8.66 -37.48
CA GLY A 18 -28.73 -7.62 -36.44
C GLY A 18 -28.40 -8.18 -35.04
N GLN A 19 -28.97 -9.35 -34.70
CA GLN A 19 -28.68 -10.03 -33.45
C GLN A 19 -27.25 -10.58 -33.41
N CYS A 20 -26.76 -11.16 -34.51
CA CYS A 20 -25.37 -11.62 -34.58
C CYS A 20 -24.38 -10.44 -34.45
N LEU A 21 -24.65 -9.32 -35.13
CA LEU A 21 -23.79 -8.13 -35.05
C LEU A 21 -23.76 -7.56 -33.60
N GLY A 22 -24.92 -7.51 -32.93
CA GLY A 22 -25.02 -7.06 -31.54
C GLY A 22 -24.25 -7.95 -30.56
N VAL A 23 -24.31 -9.26 -30.74
CA VAL A 23 -23.54 -10.20 -29.87
C VAL A 23 -22.04 -10.08 -30.15
N PHE A 24 -21.60 -9.92 -31.39
CA PHE A 24 -20.19 -9.72 -31.72
C PHE A 24 -19.64 -8.41 -31.15
N THR A 25 -20.39 -7.31 -31.23
CA THR A 25 -19.97 -6.03 -30.68
C THR A 25 -19.91 -6.08 -29.14
N ALA A 26 -20.86 -6.71 -28.47
CA ALA A 26 -20.84 -6.91 -27.03
C ALA A 26 -19.64 -7.78 -26.61
N LEU A 27 -19.34 -8.85 -27.33
CA LEU A 27 -18.19 -9.71 -27.06
C LEU A 27 -16.86 -8.98 -27.24
N LEU A 28 -16.73 -8.15 -28.26
CA LEU A 28 -15.53 -7.34 -28.49
C LEU A 28 -15.34 -6.28 -27.41
N LEU A 29 -16.42 -5.63 -26.96
CA LEU A 29 -16.36 -4.64 -25.88
C LEU A 29 -16.00 -5.27 -24.54
N THR A 30 -16.52 -6.46 -24.23
CA THR A 30 -16.15 -7.20 -23.01
C THR A 30 -14.70 -7.66 -23.06
N LEU A 31 -14.22 -8.15 -24.19
CA LEU A 31 -12.83 -8.55 -24.39
C LEU A 31 -11.88 -7.35 -24.29
N ALA A 32 -12.22 -6.22 -24.90
CA ALA A 32 -11.46 -4.98 -24.78
C ALA A 32 -11.40 -4.47 -23.32
N GLY A 33 -12.51 -4.56 -22.58
CA GLY A 33 -12.55 -4.23 -21.15
C GLY A 33 -11.67 -5.16 -20.30
N PHE A 34 -11.59 -6.44 -20.63
CA PHE A 34 -10.74 -7.40 -19.94
C PHE A 34 -9.24 -7.14 -20.21
N LEU A 35 -8.89 -6.76 -21.43
CA LEU A 35 -7.51 -6.41 -21.83
C LEU A 35 -7.07 -5.04 -21.28
N ALA A 36 -8.01 -4.14 -20.98
CA ALA A 36 -7.75 -2.84 -20.37
C ALA A 36 -7.74 -2.87 -18.85
N SER A 37 -7.78 -4.05 -18.21
CA SER A 37 -7.70 -4.17 -16.75
C SER A 37 -6.40 -3.54 -16.24
N PRO A 38 -6.45 -2.61 -15.27
CA PRO A 38 -5.25 -1.99 -14.73
C PRO A 38 -4.36 -3.08 -14.15
N ALA A 39 -3.06 -3.03 -14.47
CA ALA A 39 -2.09 -3.93 -13.87
C ALA A 39 -2.15 -3.84 -12.35
N PRO A 40 -2.02 -4.96 -11.62
CA PRO A 40 -2.02 -4.95 -10.16
C PRO A 40 -0.94 -3.98 -9.66
N ALA A 41 -1.33 -3.07 -8.76
CA ALA A 41 -0.39 -2.12 -8.17
C ALA A 41 0.65 -2.89 -7.34
N HIS A 42 1.88 -2.93 -7.81
CA HIS A 42 3.00 -3.57 -7.10
C HIS A 42 3.53 -2.64 -6.00
N ALA A 43 2.75 -2.46 -4.93
CA ALA A 43 3.15 -1.61 -3.79
C ALA A 43 4.51 -2.04 -3.19
N GLN A 44 4.81 -3.32 -3.16
CA GLN A 44 6.08 -3.84 -2.64
C GLN A 44 7.30 -3.39 -3.45
N THR A 45 7.18 -3.27 -4.78
CA THR A 45 8.29 -2.80 -5.62
C THR A 45 8.58 -1.33 -5.42
N GLN A 46 7.59 -0.54 -5.05
CA GLN A 46 7.78 0.88 -4.73
C GLN A 46 8.56 1.06 -3.42
N ILE A 47 8.17 0.39 -2.33
CA ILE A 47 8.90 0.46 -1.05
C ILE A 47 10.33 -0.04 -1.18
N ALA A 48 10.57 -1.11 -1.93
CA ALA A 48 11.92 -1.66 -2.15
C ALA A 48 12.91 -0.64 -2.74
N ARG A 49 12.42 0.36 -3.46
CA ARG A 49 13.21 1.41 -4.11
C ARG A 49 13.32 2.71 -3.31
N THR A 50 12.77 2.76 -2.11
CA THR A 50 12.78 3.95 -1.26
C THR A 50 13.75 3.79 -0.08
N VAL A 51 14.07 4.89 0.59
CA VAL A 51 14.87 4.90 1.82
C VAL A 51 14.22 4.15 2.98
N HIS A 52 12.93 3.83 2.89
CA HIS A 52 12.22 2.98 3.85
C HIS A 52 12.55 1.48 3.68
N ASN A 53 13.24 1.11 2.62
CA ASN A 53 13.86 -0.20 2.53
C ASN A 53 15.12 -0.22 3.42
N LEU A 54 14.95 -0.60 4.66
CA LEU A 54 16.04 -0.69 5.64
C LEU A 54 16.77 -2.04 5.60
N THR A 55 16.54 -2.87 4.59
CA THR A 55 17.30 -4.12 4.40
C THR A 55 18.75 -3.80 3.99
N PRO A 56 19.70 -4.73 4.09
CA PRO A 56 21.07 -4.52 3.63
C PRO A 56 21.19 -4.09 2.16
N THR A 57 20.20 -4.44 1.34
CA THR A 57 20.15 -4.12 -0.10
C THR A 57 19.34 -2.86 -0.43
N GLY A 58 18.79 -2.18 0.59
CA GLY A 58 18.04 -0.94 0.38
C GLY A 58 18.92 0.20 -0.15
N PRO A 59 18.32 1.21 -0.80
CA PRO A 59 19.08 2.34 -1.40
C PRO A 59 19.54 3.37 -0.36
N GLY A 60 18.92 3.41 0.84
CA GLY A 60 19.26 4.35 1.89
C GLY A 60 20.62 4.09 2.54
N THR A 61 21.13 5.06 3.30
CA THR A 61 22.38 4.94 4.06
C THR A 61 22.17 4.17 5.37
N VAL A 62 21.00 4.29 5.99
CA VAL A 62 20.63 3.55 7.20
C VAL A 62 20.08 2.20 6.82
N LYS A 63 20.77 1.14 7.19
CA LYS A 63 20.44 -0.24 6.79
C LYS A 63 20.63 -1.20 7.94
N ALA A 64 19.87 -2.29 7.95
CA ALA A 64 20.14 -3.42 8.82
C ALA A 64 21.50 -4.06 8.45
N THR A 65 22.24 -4.49 9.44
CA THR A 65 23.50 -5.21 9.26
C THR A 65 23.28 -6.70 9.03
N GLN A 66 22.10 -7.22 9.40
CA GLN A 66 21.72 -8.61 9.21
C GLN A 66 20.72 -8.76 8.05
N PRO A 67 20.75 -9.86 7.31
CA PRO A 67 19.72 -10.18 6.32
C PRO A 67 18.33 -10.25 6.98
N THR A 68 17.37 -9.55 6.39
CA THR A 68 16.00 -9.53 6.91
C THR A 68 15.00 -9.21 5.79
N GLY A 69 13.71 -9.48 6.06
CA GLY A 69 12.63 -9.15 5.13
C GLY A 69 12.31 -7.66 5.11
N LEU A 70 11.91 -7.17 3.95
CA LEU A 70 11.54 -5.76 3.73
C LEU A 70 10.42 -5.28 4.66
N CYS A 71 9.41 -6.11 4.89
CA CYS A 71 8.19 -5.70 5.58
C CYS A 71 8.32 -5.68 7.11
N VAL A 72 9.32 -6.36 7.68
CA VAL A 72 9.45 -6.58 9.13
C VAL A 72 9.64 -5.29 9.91
N PHE A 73 10.21 -4.25 9.30
CA PHE A 73 10.44 -2.96 9.95
C PHE A 73 9.14 -2.24 10.31
N CYS A 74 8.06 -2.54 9.59
CA CYS A 74 6.75 -1.90 9.75
C CYS A 74 5.65 -2.88 10.15
N HIS A 75 5.74 -4.15 9.72
CA HIS A 75 4.65 -5.12 9.84
C HIS A 75 5.07 -6.43 10.47
N THR A 76 4.14 -7.01 11.23
CA THR A 76 4.20 -8.37 11.76
C THR A 76 2.82 -9.03 11.66
N PRO A 77 2.73 -10.33 11.31
CA PRO A 77 1.46 -11.03 11.18
C PRO A 77 0.79 -11.34 12.54
N HIS A 78 1.54 -11.33 13.62
CA HIS A 78 1.04 -11.60 14.97
C HIS A 78 1.79 -10.76 16.01
N ASN A 79 1.24 -10.63 17.22
CA ASN A 79 1.78 -9.78 18.29
C ASN A 79 2.03 -8.32 17.89
N ALA A 80 1.28 -7.83 16.90
CA ALA A 80 1.36 -6.45 16.45
C ALA A 80 0.96 -5.47 17.56
N ASN A 81 1.22 -4.19 17.34
CA ASN A 81 0.80 -3.14 18.25
C ASN A 81 -0.74 -3.17 18.40
N PRO A 82 -1.30 -3.26 19.63
CA PRO A 82 -2.74 -3.42 19.83
C PRO A 82 -3.56 -2.23 19.32
N THR A 83 -2.95 -1.06 19.18
CA THR A 83 -3.65 0.15 18.69
C THR A 83 -3.59 0.31 17.15
N ARG A 84 -2.77 -0.52 16.47
CA ARG A 84 -2.64 -0.52 15.01
C ARG A 84 -2.39 -1.93 14.48
N ALA A 85 -3.36 -2.45 13.76
CA ALA A 85 -3.25 -3.77 13.14
C ALA A 85 -1.96 -3.93 12.33
N LEU A 86 -1.29 -5.05 12.52
CA LEU A 86 -0.05 -5.45 11.84
C LEU A 86 1.16 -4.53 12.09
N TRP A 87 1.05 -3.48 12.91
CA TRP A 87 2.17 -2.56 13.14
C TRP A 87 3.20 -3.18 14.07
N ASN A 88 4.45 -3.28 13.62
CA ASN A 88 5.55 -3.98 14.32
C ASN A 88 6.41 -3.06 15.18
N ARG A 89 5.89 -1.92 15.59
CA ARG A 89 6.65 -0.97 16.44
C ARG A 89 5.81 -0.49 17.61
N GLU A 90 6.50 -0.09 18.67
CA GLU A 90 5.87 0.66 19.76
C GLU A 90 5.70 2.14 19.37
N PHE A 91 4.84 2.81 20.10
CA PHE A 91 4.73 4.25 20.07
C PHE A 91 5.40 4.84 21.31
N SER A 92 6.16 5.91 21.12
CA SER A 92 6.65 6.67 22.26
C SER A 92 5.47 7.26 23.04
N GLY A 93 5.54 7.21 24.36
CA GLY A 93 4.53 7.81 25.24
C GLY A 93 4.69 9.32 25.40
N VAL A 94 5.48 9.97 24.55
CA VAL A 94 5.81 11.39 24.71
C VAL A 94 4.69 12.29 24.22
N THR A 95 4.60 13.47 24.84
CA THR A 95 3.80 14.60 24.33
C THR A 95 4.69 15.46 23.44
N TYR A 96 4.32 15.57 22.17
CA TYR A 96 5.09 16.38 21.22
C TYR A 96 4.82 17.85 21.42
N GLN A 97 5.88 18.66 21.31
CA GLN A 97 5.72 20.11 21.21
C GLN A 97 5.18 20.46 19.82
N LEU A 98 3.98 21.02 19.79
CA LEU A 98 3.31 21.33 18.53
C LEU A 98 3.77 22.70 18.03
N TYR A 99 3.76 22.85 16.70
CA TYR A 99 4.01 24.14 16.07
C TYR A 99 2.96 25.16 16.49
N GLY A 100 3.40 26.38 16.80
CA GLY A 100 2.54 27.51 17.12
C GLY A 100 3.03 28.76 16.40
N SER A 101 2.10 29.59 15.93
CA SER A 101 2.42 30.85 15.26
C SER A 101 1.22 31.79 15.37
N SER A 102 1.47 33.09 15.35
CA SER A 102 0.40 34.12 15.37
C SER A 102 -0.50 34.08 14.14
N THR A 103 -0.02 33.50 13.05
CA THR A 103 -0.77 33.35 11.79
C THR A 103 -1.49 32.02 11.65
N LEU A 104 -1.21 31.04 12.54
CA LEU A 104 -1.82 29.71 12.51
C LEU A 104 -3.32 29.82 12.85
N LYS A 105 -4.18 29.40 11.94
CA LYS A 105 -5.63 29.38 12.12
C LYS A 105 -6.16 28.01 12.57
N ALA A 106 -5.38 26.96 12.37
CA ALA A 106 -5.77 25.60 12.75
C ALA A 106 -5.50 25.33 14.23
N LEU A 107 -6.42 24.63 14.89
CA LEU A 107 -6.18 24.06 16.21
C LEU A 107 -5.43 22.74 16.03
N LEU A 108 -4.18 22.70 16.48
CA LEU A 108 -3.36 21.49 16.40
C LEU A 108 -3.57 20.62 17.65
N ASN A 109 -3.72 19.33 17.42
CA ASN A 109 -3.76 18.33 18.46
C ASN A 109 -2.53 17.40 18.35
N GLN A 110 -2.29 16.59 19.40
CA GLN A 110 -1.23 15.60 19.36
C GLN A 110 -1.39 14.66 18.15
N PRO A 111 -0.28 14.23 17.52
CA PRO A 111 -0.32 13.40 16.32
C PRO A 111 -1.13 12.11 16.54
N THR A 112 -2.00 11.81 15.58
CA THR A 112 -2.82 10.60 15.56
C THR A 112 -2.71 9.90 14.20
N GLY A 113 -3.39 8.79 14.04
CA GLY A 113 -3.50 8.11 12.75
C GLY A 113 -2.14 7.77 12.12
N ALA A 114 -1.99 8.09 10.82
CA ALA A 114 -0.80 7.80 10.04
C ALA A 114 0.45 8.56 10.54
N SER A 115 0.30 9.80 11.00
CA SER A 115 1.40 10.60 11.53
C SER A 115 2.10 9.89 12.71
N ARG A 116 1.33 9.20 13.53
CA ARG A 116 1.87 8.45 14.65
C ARG A 116 2.68 7.21 14.21
N LEU A 117 2.32 6.60 13.09
CA LEU A 117 3.10 5.53 12.49
C LEU A 117 4.47 6.04 12.01
N CYS A 118 4.50 7.19 11.34
CA CYS A 118 5.75 7.83 10.93
C CYS A 118 6.63 8.16 12.15
N LEU A 119 6.05 8.73 13.19
CA LEU A 119 6.76 9.09 14.41
C LEU A 119 7.33 7.89 15.18
N SER A 120 6.79 6.68 15.01
CA SER A 120 7.41 5.49 15.64
C SER A 120 8.82 5.18 15.12
N CYS A 121 9.26 5.86 14.05
CA CYS A 121 10.63 5.84 13.54
C CYS A 121 11.27 7.22 13.53
N HIS A 122 10.47 8.28 13.33
CA HIS A 122 10.94 9.64 13.14
C HIS A 122 10.84 10.55 14.37
N ASP A 123 10.50 10.02 15.53
CA ASP A 123 10.44 10.82 16.78
C ASP A 123 11.82 11.00 17.48
N GLY A 124 12.85 10.30 17.01
CA GLY A 124 14.19 10.35 17.60
C GLY A 124 14.32 9.69 18.98
N ILE A 125 13.27 9.05 19.48
CA ILE A 125 13.20 8.46 20.82
C ILE A 125 13.37 6.95 20.73
N LEU A 126 12.60 6.30 19.86
CA LEU A 126 12.66 4.86 19.67
C LEU A 126 13.78 4.46 18.71
N ALA A 127 14.59 3.48 19.14
CA ALA A 127 15.63 2.93 18.26
C ALA A 127 15.00 2.26 17.02
N LEU A 128 15.51 2.58 15.83
CA LEU A 128 14.96 2.07 14.56
C LEU A 128 14.97 0.53 14.46
N GLY A 129 15.96 -0.13 15.06
CA GLY A 129 16.07 -1.59 15.10
C GLY A 129 15.21 -2.27 16.16
N ASN A 130 14.59 -1.51 17.06
CA ASN A 130 13.76 -2.06 18.13
C ASN A 130 12.37 -2.39 17.58
N LEU A 131 12.17 -3.64 17.22
CA LEU A 131 10.91 -4.16 16.72
C LEU A 131 10.13 -4.85 17.83
N ARG A 132 8.82 -4.77 17.79
CA ARG A 132 7.92 -5.47 18.70
C ARG A 132 8.05 -6.99 18.56
N VAL A 133 8.11 -7.45 17.33
CA VAL A 133 8.39 -8.84 16.97
C VAL A 133 9.63 -8.83 16.09
N PRO A 134 10.82 -9.10 16.66
CA PRO A 134 12.03 -9.17 15.87
C PRO A 134 12.06 -10.41 15.00
N PRO A 135 12.84 -10.40 13.90
CA PRO A 135 13.08 -11.61 13.09
C PRO A 135 13.90 -12.63 13.87
N PRO A 136 14.00 -13.88 13.38
CA PRO A 136 14.93 -14.86 13.91
C PRO A 136 16.34 -14.26 14.03
N GLY A 137 16.96 -14.36 15.20
CA GLY A 137 18.25 -13.74 15.50
C GLY A 137 18.16 -12.48 16.37
N GLY A 138 16.95 -12.01 16.70
CA GLY A 138 16.74 -10.94 17.67
C GLY A 138 16.55 -9.55 17.07
N GLN A 139 16.77 -8.53 17.89
CA GLN A 139 16.60 -7.13 17.46
C GLN A 139 17.61 -6.76 16.36
N LEU A 140 17.17 -5.93 15.43
CA LEU A 140 17.98 -5.54 14.29
C LEU A 140 18.97 -4.43 14.68
N THR A 141 20.23 -4.61 14.30
CA THR A 141 21.22 -3.54 14.34
C THR A 141 21.16 -2.77 13.04
N LEU A 142 21.01 -1.46 13.12
CA LEU A 142 21.00 -0.54 11.97
C LEU A 142 22.25 0.33 12.01
N GLY A 143 22.98 0.37 10.95
CA GLY A 143 24.18 1.18 10.78
C GLY A 143 24.19 1.97 9.48
N PRO A 144 25.04 2.99 9.39
CA PRO A 144 25.59 3.78 10.49
C PRO A 144 24.59 4.84 10.95
N LEU A 145 24.21 4.79 12.24
CA LEU A 145 23.41 5.86 12.86
C LEU A 145 24.37 6.89 13.50
N THR A 146 24.92 7.77 12.69
CA THR A 146 25.68 8.92 13.20
C THR A 146 24.71 9.97 13.75
N ARG A 147 25.27 10.91 14.55
CA ARG A 147 24.47 12.02 15.12
C ARG A 147 23.79 12.84 14.00
N ASP A 148 24.46 12.95 12.84
CA ASP A 148 23.96 13.66 11.65
C ASP A 148 22.79 12.93 10.99
N HIS A 149 22.76 11.60 11.02
CA HIS A 149 21.63 10.83 10.51
C HIS A 149 20.38 10.96 11.39
N ARG A 150 20.54 11.16 12.69
CA ARG A 150 19.40 11.49 13.56
C ARG A 150 18.85 12.87 13.22
N ALA A 151 19.71 13.84 12.98
CA ALA A 151 19.30 15.18 12.55
C ALA A 151 18.63 15.18 11.16
N SER A 152 19.12 14.36 10.22
CA SER A 152 18.54 14.28 8.87
C SER A 152 17.17 13.60 8.80
N LEU A 153 16.83 12.76 9.79
CA LEU A 153 15.47 12.20 9.91
C LEU A 153 14.43 13.27 10.30
N TRP A 154 14.87 14.46 10.77
CA TRP A 154 14.03 15.59 11.13
C TRP A 154 13.97 16.68 10.05
N ALA A 155 14.81 16.60 9.03
CA ALA A 155 14.95 17.63 7.99
C ALA A 155 14.05 17.40 6.75
N MET A 156 13.07 16.48 6.83
CA MET A 156 12.08 16.26 5.77
C MET A 156 10.72 16.86 6.12
#